data_4ce4220dd545cb4df716105a400af991
#
_entry.id   4ce4220dd545cb4df716105a400af991
#
_cell.length_a   1.000
_cell.length_b   1.000
_cell.length_c   1.000
_cell.angle_alpha   90.00
_cell.angle_beta   90.00
_cell.angle_gamma   90.00
#
_symmetry.space_group_name_H-M   'P 1'
#
loop_
_entity.id
_entity.type
_entity.pdbx_description
1 polymer ?
#
loop_
_entity_poly.entity_id
_entity_poly.type
_entity_poly.pdbx_seq_one_letter_code
_entity_poly.pdbx_strand_id
1 'polypeptide(L)'
;MSNIKVLWVDDEIDLLKPHIMFLEKRNYHVTKAQSGTEAIEEIKNTSFDIVFLDENMPGLTGLETLAEIKEMNASLPVVMITKSEEEYIMEEAIGSKIADYLIKPVNPNQILLSLKKNLDHSRLISEKTTSNYQQEFRKIAMDLSMVNSFEQWAEMYQKLVYWELELENIEDTGMFEILESQKAEANNQFCKFIDKNYPKCFDNTIDPPTMSHTLFRDKVAPQLKKGTPTLLVVVDNLRYDQWKAFEPFVANSYKKNTEDMYFGILPTATQYARNAIFSGLMPSDMEKLHPDLWLNDTDEGGKNMYEDKFLAAQLKRLGLDLDWSYHKISSLKQGKRLAESFKSHKDEDLTVVVYNFVDILSHSKTEMEVIKELASTDKSYRSLTQSWFKNSPLMDIIQQASQLGFTLMITTDHGTINVKNPSKVIGDKNTSSNLRYKTGKSLTYQSKDVLAASNPTTIELPKINMSSSFIFAKSDLFFAYPNNFNHYVGYYRNTYQHGGVSLEEMVIPFVTLSPR
;
A
#
# COMPACT_ATOMS: atom_id res chain seq x y z
N MET A 1 7.67 -13.66 33.05
CA MET A 1 8.97 -13.64 32.34
C MET A 1 8.85 -14.64 31.22
N SER A 2 8.93 -14.22 29.97
CA SER A 2 8.87 -15.09 28.80
C SER A 2 10.02 -16.08 28.81
N ASN A 3 9.74 -17.34 28.58
CA ASN A 3 10.71 -18.40 28.51
C ASN A 3 11.37 -18.36 27.13
N ILE A 4 12.52 -17.71 27.00
CA ILE A 4 13.23 -17.51 25.73
C ILE A 4 13.77 -18.83 25.23
N LYS A 5 13.38 -19.25 24.03
CA LYS A 5 13.77 -20.52 23.40
C LYS A 5 14.93 -20.28 22.43
N VAL A 6 16.05 -20.92 22.71
CA VAL A 6 17.28 -20.84 21.93
C VAL A 6 17.52 -22.19 21.25
N LEU A 7 17.71 -22.19 19.94
CA LEU A 7 18.21 -23.34 19.21
C LEU A 7 19.74 -23.20 19.08
N TRP A 8 20.51 -24.20 19.54
CA TRP A 8 21.95 -24.21 19.37
C TRP A 8 22.39 -25.42 18.53
N VAL A 9 22.95 -25.11 17.37
CA VAL A 9 23.35 -26.08 16.34
C VAL A 9 24.87 -26.13 16.28
N ASP A 10 25.45 -27.25 16.60
CA ASP A 10 26.89 -27.47 16.61
C ASP A 10 27.16 -28.99 16.63
N ASP A 11 27.99 -29.53 15.76
CA ASP A 11 28.27 -30.97 15.69
C ASP A 11 29.00 -31.48 16.96
N GLU A 12 29.68 -30.57 17.65
CA GLU A 12 30.33 -30.84 18.95
C GLU A 12 29.49 -30.32 20.16
N ILE A 13 28.15 -30.19 20.01
CA ILE A 13 27.25 -29.56 21.00
C ILE A 13 27.39 -30.16 22.41
N ASP A 14 27.74 -31.43 22.53
CA ASP A 14 27.94 -32.09 23.82
C ASP A 14 29.15 -31.56 24.60
N LEU A 15 30.13 -30.96 23.93
CA LEU A 15 31.26 -30.27 24.57
C LEU A 15 30.87 -28.91 25.14
N LEU A 16 29.74 -28.35 24.69
CA LEU A 16 29.22 -27.05 25.08
C LEU A 16 28.29 -27.08 26.30
N LYS A 17 28.19 -28.22 26.99
CA LYS A 17 27.39 -28.37 28.23
C LYS A 17 27.58 -27.24 29.25
N PRO A 18 28.80 -26.76 29.55
CA PRO A 18 28.99 -25.65 30.49
C PRO A 18 28.30 -24.34 30.02
N HIS A 19 28.30 -24.05 28.72
CA HIS A 19 27.68 -22.89 28.13
C HIS A 19 26.14 -22.99 28.21
N ILE A 20 25.62 -24.18 27.92
CA ILE A 20 24.19 -24.46 27.98
C ILE A 20 23.69 -24.31 29.42
N MET A 21 24.35 -24.95 30.39
CA MET A 21 24.02 -24.82 31.82
C MET A 21 24.09 -23.36 32.31
N PHE A 22 25.01 -22.56 31.77
CA PHE A 22 25.13 -21.14 32.09
C PHE A 22 23.93 -20.35 31.62
N LEU A 23 23.38 -20.69 30.44
CA LEU A 23 22.18 -20.05 29.87
C LEU A 23 20.90 -20.52 30.58
N GLU A 24 20.75 -21.82 30.82
CA GLU A 24 19.60 -22.40 31.51
C GLU A 24 19.40 -21.83 32.92
N LYS A 25 20.50 -21.63 33.67
CA LYS A 25 20.46 -20.91 34.96
C LYS A 25 19.94 -19.47 34.87
N ARG A 26 19.82 -18.91 33.68
CA ARG A 26 19.33 -17.56 33.41
C ARG A 26 18.00 -17.54 32.71
N ASN A 27 17.27 -18.66 32.78
CA ASN A 27 15.92 -18.82 32.18
C ASN A 27 15.92 -18.80 30.64
N TYR A 28 17.03 -19.12 29.97
CA TYR A 28 17.02 -19.44 28.55
C TYR A 28 16.80 -20.94 28.39
N HIS A 29 15.85 -21.32 27.52
CA HIS A 29 15.61 -22.73 27.22
C HIS A 29 16.36 -23.12 25.96
N VAL A 30 17.40 -23.96 26.10
CA VAL A 30 18.28 -24.33 24.99
C VAL A 30 17.89 -25.68 24.42
N THR A 31 17.43 -25.71 23.18
CA THR A 31 17.29 -26.92 22.36
C THR A 31 18.60 -27.15 21.60
N LYS A 32 19.05 -28.38 21.54
CA LYS A 32 20.30 -28.76 20.89
C LYS A 32 20.02 -29.43 19.56
N ALA A 33 20.85 -29.15 18.55
CA ALA A 33 20.89 -29.88 17.30
C ALA A 33 22.35 -30.15 16.92
N GLN A 34 22.62 -31.31 16.37
CA GLN A 34 23.99 -31.75 15.99
C GLN A 34 24.30 -31.55 14.51
N SER A 35 23.31 -31.10 13.73
CA SER A 35 23.45 -30.87 12.28
C SER A 35 22.45 -29.83 11.76
N GLY A 36 22.75 -29.28 10.59
CA GLY A 36 21.82 -28.37 9.89
C GLY A 36 20.47 -29.02 9.59
N THR A 37 20.45 -30.29 9.20
CA THR A 37 19.21 -31.03 8.92
C THR A 37 18.32 -31.15 10.17
N GLU A 38 18.91 -31.48 11.31
CA GLU A 38 18.20 -31.57 12.60
C GLU A 38 17.65 -30.19 13.01
N ALA A 39 18.44 -29.12 12.80
CA ALA A 39 18.03 -27.77 13.10
C ALA A 39 16.79 -27.34 12.26
N ILE A 40 16.77 -27.69 10.99
CA ILE A 40 15.64 -27.42 10.09
C ILE A 40 14.39 -28.18 10.53
N GLU A 41 14.52 -29.44 10.96
CA GLU A 41 13.39 -30.21 11.51
C GLU A 41 12.84 -29.59 12.81
N GLU A 42 13.72 -29.19 13.72
CA GLU A 42 13.33 -28.53 14.97
C GLU A 42 12.58 -27.22 14.71
N ILE A 43 13.04 -26.39 13.76
CA ILE A 43 12.39 -25.12 13.40
C ILE A 43 11.01 -25.35 12.75
N LYS A 44 10.80 -26.45 12.02
CA LYS A 44 9.48 -26.81 11.47
C LYS A 44 8.47 -27.17 12.56
N ASN A 45 8.94 -27.75 13.66
CA ASN A 45 8.10 -28.29 14.72
C ASN A 45 7.93 -27.33 15.92
N THR A 46 8.88 -26.41 16.11
CA THR A 46 8.94 -25.53 17.29
C THR A 46 9.39 -24.13 16.88
N SER A 47 8.75 -23.11 17.45
CA SER A 47 9.21 -21.73 17.30
C SER A 47 10.36 -21.42 18.25
N PHE A 48 11.41 -20.80 17.73
CA PHE A 48 12.57 -20.30 18.48
C PHE A 48 12.67 -18.79 18.40
N ASP A 49 13.24 -18.17 19.43
CA ASP A 49 13.48 -16.73 19.49
C ASP A 49 14.82 -16.35 18.85
N ILE A 50 15.80 -17.26 18.84
CA ILE A 50 17.14 -17.08 18.26
C ILE A 50 17.81 -18.43 18.00
N VAL A 51 18.67 -18.46 16.97
CA VAL A 51 19.49 -19.62 16.61
C VAL A 51 20.97 -19.27 16.74
N PHE A 52 21.75 -20.12 17.44
CA PHE A 52 23.19 -20.17 17.33
C PHE A 52 23.57 -21.28 16.37
N LEU A 53 24.37 -20.99 15.36
CA LEU A 53 24.67 -21.90 14.26
C LEU A 53 26.17 -21.99 14.00
N ASP A 54 26.74 -23.17 14.17
CA ASP A 54 28.12 -23.42 13.76
C ASP A 54 28.26 -23.46 12.25
N GLU A 55 29.34 -22.89 11.74
CA GLU A 55 29.64 -22.89 10.30
C GLU A 55 30.09 -24.24 9.80
N ASN A 56 30.99 -24.90 10.55
CA ASN A 56 31.66 -26.09 10.11
C ASN A 56 31.00 -27.34 10.66
N MET A 57 29.97 -27.82 10.01
CA MET A 57 29.25 -29.03 10.37
C MET A 57 29.27 -30.06 9.23
N PRO A 58 29.27 -31.38 9.53
CA PRO A 58 29.14 -32.40 8.51
C PRO A 58 27.76 -32.42 7.89
N GLY A 59 27.68 -32.55 6.57
CA GLY A 59 26.44 -32.49 5.80
C GLY A 59 26.15 -31.09 5.30
N LEU A 60 25.03 -30.46 5.74
CA LEU A 60 24.78 -29.07 5.45
C LEU A 60 25.70 -28.17 6.26
N THR A 61 26.40 -27.26 5.56
CA THR A 61 27.21 -26.21 6.19
C THR A 61 26.33 -25.20 6.95
N GLY A 62 26.93 -24.38 7.80
CA GLY A 62 26.22 -23.32 8.50
C GLY A 62 25.59 -22.31 7.52
N LEU A 63 26.26 -21.92 6.44
CA LEU A 63 25.73 -21.00 5.43
C LEU A 63 24.54 -21.60 4.67
N GLU A 64 24.61 -22.86 4.26
CA GLU A 64 23.50 -23.55 3.60
C GLU A 64 22.29 -23.68 4.56
N THR A 65 22.54 -24.04 5.83
CA THR A 65 21.51 -24.12 6.87
C THR A 65 20.88 -22.74 7.12
N LEU A 66 21.68 -21.68 7.18
CA LEU A 66 21.21 -20.29 7.30
C LEU A 66 20.26 -19.90 6.17
N ALA A 67 20.62 -20.23 4.92
CA ALA A 67 19.80 -19.93 3.76
C ALA A 67 18.40 -20.58 3.88
N GLU A 68 18.33 -21.86 4.23
CA GLU A 68 17.07 -22.57 4.44
C GLU A 68 16.25 -22.02 5.62
N ILE A 69 16.91 -21.69 6.75
CA ILE A 69 16.25 -21.05 7.88
C ILE A 69 15.62 -19.71 7.47
N LYS A 70 16.35 -18.91 6.68
CA LYS A 70 15.87 -17.61 6.24
C LYS A 70 14.76 -17.68 5.19
N GLU A 71 14.71 -18.74 4.38
CA GLU A 71 13.56 -19.02 3.50
C GLU A 71 12.30 -19.38 4.31
N MET A 72 12.44 -20.15 5.38
CA MET A 72 11.32 -20.55 6.24
C MET A 72 10.85 -19.41 7.14
N ASN A 73 11.79 -18.66 7.72
CA ASN A 73 11.51 -17.54 8.63
C ASN A 73 12.59 -16.45 8.49
N ALA A 74 12.36 -15.49 7.62
CA ALA A 74 13.30 -14.38 7.36
C ALA A 74 13.59 -13.52 8.59
N SER A 75 12.67 -13.47 9.57
CA SER A 75 12.80 -12.64 10.78
C SER A 75 13.52 -13.32 11.94
N LEU A 76 13.68 -14.65 11.91
CA LEU A 76 14.36 -15.40 12.98
C LEU A 76 15.84 -14.98 13.08
N PRO A 77 16.30 -14.42 14.20
CA PRO A 77 17.70 -14.05 14.37
C PRO A 77 18.59 -15.28 14.34
N VAL A 78 19.63 -15.27 13.51
CA VAL A 78 20.65 -16.34 13.47
C VAL A 78 22.01 -15.71 13.75
N VAL A 79 22.71 -16.27 14.73
CA VAL A 79 24.06 -15.90 15.13
C VAL A 79 25.01 -17.00 14.65
N MET A 80 25.89 -16.64 13.72
CA MET A 80 26.90 -17.58 13.23
C MET A 80 28.06 -17.72 14.24
N ILE A 81 28.53 -18.95 14.46
CA ILE A 81 29.69 -19.26 15.28
C ILE A 81 30.69 -20.03 14.43
N THR A 82 31.94 -19.56 14.31
CA THR A 82 32.93 -20.18 13.43
C THR A 82 34.34 -20.12 14.01
N LYS A 83 35.22 -20.98 13.49
CA LYS A 83 36.67 -20.98 13.78
C LYS A 83 37.45 -20.08 12.82
N SER A 84 36.84 -19.63 11.71
CA SER A 84 37.53 -18.88 10.64
C SER A 84 37.35 -17.39 10.79
N GLU A 85 38.43 -16.62 10.58
CA GLU A 85 38.45 -15.17 10.41
C GLU A 85 38.47 -14.80 8.90
N GLU A 86 38.14 -15.75 8.02
CA GLU A 86 38.16 -15.51 6.58
C GLU A 86 37.09 -14.48 6.17
N GLU A 87 37.55 -13.40 5.59
CA GLU A 87 36.77 -12.21 5.23
C GLU A 87 35.59 -12.58 4.32
N TYR A 88 35.78 -13.56 3.41
CA TYR A 88 34.75 -13.98 2.46
C TYR A 88 33.55 -14.69 3.14
N ILE A 89 33.78 -15.49 4.19
CA ILE A 89 32.70 -16.15 4.95
C ILE A 89 31.89 -15.11 5.72
N MET A 90 32.57 -14.09 6.27
CA MET A 90 31.91 -12.98 6.93
C MET A 90 31.05 -12.16 5.95
N GLU A 91 31.56 -11.86 4.76
CA GLU A 91 30.82 -11.11 3.73
C GLU A 91 29.58 -11.89 3.24
N GLU A 92 29.72 -13.19 3.02
CA GLU A 92 28.61 -14.05 2.59
C GLU A 92 27.54 -14.20 3.68
N ALA A 93 27.95 -14.38 4.94
CA ALA A 93 27.06 -14.45 6.08
C ALA A 93 26.32 -13.12 6.30
N ILE A 94 27.01 -11.98 6.18
CA ILE A 94 26.41 -10.64 6.24
C ILE A 94 25.42 -10.44 5.08
N GLY A 95 25.79 -10.86 3.87
CA GLY A 95 24.91 -10.85 2.69
C GLY A 95 23.64 -11.69 2.90
N SER A 96 23.73 -12.76 3.66
CA SER A 96 22.61 -13.66 4.06
C SER A 96 21.81 -13.16 5.28
N LYS A 97 22.03 -11.91 5.73
CA LYS A 97 21.31 -11.24 6.83
C LYS A 97 21.39 -11.97 8.18
N ILE A 98 22.58 -12.33 8.61
CA ILE A 98 22.82 -12.81 10.00
C ILE A 98 22.55 -11.69 11.01
N ALA A 99 22.20 -12.10 12.24
CA ALA A 99 21.96 -11.18 13.35
C ALA A 99 23.26 -10.78 14.08
N ASP A 100 24.22 -11.71 14.16
CA ASP A 100 25.52 -11.50 14.78
C ASP A 100 26.52 -12.57 14.30
N TYR A 101 27.80 -12.38 14.62
CA TYR A 101 28.89 -13.27 14.25
C TYR A 101 29.85 -13.43 15.43
N LEU A 102 30.19 -14.67 15.82
CA LEU A 102 31.07 -14.98 16.92
C LEU A 102 32.19 -15.92 16.46
N ILE A 103 33.41 -15.67 16.93
CA ILE A 103 34.60 -16.46 16.58
C ILE A 103 34.94 -17.40 17.74
N LYS A 104 35.12 -18.72 17.45
CA LYS A 104 35.57 -19.71 18.44
C LYS A 104 37.03 -19.43 18.82
N PRO A 105 37.42 -19.57 20.13
CA PRO A 105 36.59 -20.07 21.21
C PRO A 105 35.67 -18.99 21.80
N VAL A 106 34.38 -19.26 21.84
CA VAL A 106 33.40 -18.37 22.47
C VAL A 106 33.30 -18.66 23.97
N ASN A 107 33.18 -17.60 24.76
CA ASN A 107 32.91 -17.78 26.19
C ASN A 107 31.41 -17.52 26.48
N PRO A 108 30.89 -18.05 27.63
CA PRO A 108 29.46 -17.89 27.95
C PRO A 108 28.97 -16.45 28.02
N ASN A 109 29.83 -15.47 28.34
CA ASN A 109 29.44 -14.08 28.40
C ASN A 109 29.27 -13.46 26.99
N GLN A 110 30.06 -13.90 26.00
CA GLN A 110 29.88 -13.46 24.61
C GLN A 110 28.54 -13.95 24.06
N ILE A 111 28.18 -15.22 24.32
CA ILE A 111 26.88 -15.78 23.97
C ILE A 111 25.75 -14.98 24.64
N LEU A 112 25.86 -14.72 25.94
CA LEU A 112 24.87 -13.94 26.68
C LEU A 112 24.76 -12.51 26.16
N LEU A 113 25.87 -11.88 25.75
CA LEU A 113 25.86 -10.54 25.18
C LEU A 113 25.15 -10.50 23.80
N SER A 114 25.45 -11.50 22.96
CA SER A 114 24.79 -11.64 21.66
C SER A 114 23.29 -11.91 21.82
N LEU A 115 22.90 -12.81 22.76
CA LEU A 115 21.49 -13.00 23.12
C LEU A 115 20.80 -11.70 23.51
N LYS A 116 21.38 -10.95 24.46
CA LYS A 116 20.80 -9.68 24.91
C LYS A 116 20.72 -8.66 23.78
N LYS A 117 21.78 -8.52 22.98
CA LYS A 117 21.82 -7.60 21.86
C LYS A 117 20.68 -7.88 20.85
N ASN A 118 20.47 -9.15 20.50
CA ASN A 118 19.53 -9.52 19.47
C ASN A 118 18.07 -9.63 19.97
N LEU A 119 17.84 -10.08 21.19
CA LEU A 119 16.50 -10.24 21.79
C LEU A 119 16.02 -8.97 22.49
N ASP A 120 16.89 -8.30 23.26
CA ASP A 120 16.51 -7.04 23.92
C ASP A 120 16.36 -5.89 22.93
N HIS A 121 17.06 -5.90 21.78
CA HIS A 121 16.91 -4.87 20.76
C HIS A 121 15.49 -4.86 20.18
N SER A 122 14.93 -6.00 19.81
CA SER A 122 13.54 -6.10 19.33
C SER A 122 12.55 -5.66 20.42
N ARG A 123 12.75 -6.10 21.68
CA ARG A 123 11.91 -5.70 22.80
C ARG A 123 12.01 -4.20 23.09
N LEU A 124 13.22 -3.64 23.11
CA LEU A 124 13.44 -2.20 23.35
C LEU A 124 12.83 -1.33 22.22
N ILE A 125 12.92 -1.79 20.96
CA ILE A 125 12.25 -1.12 19.85
C ILE A 125 10.73 -1.17 20.07
N SER A 126 10.18 -2.35 20.38
CA SER A 126 8.74 -2.50 20.63
C SER A 126 8.24 -1.62 21.78
N GLU A 127 8.93 -1.65 22.94
CA GLU A 127 8.61 -0.82 24.09
C GLU A 127 8.71 0.68 23.77
N LYS A 128 9.74 1.09 23.02
CA LYS A 128 9.95 2.48 22.60
C LYS A 128 8.87 2.94 21.61
N THR A 129 8.53 2.11 20.63
CA THR A 129 7.48 2.43 19.64
C THR A 129 6.12 2.51 20.32
N THR A 130 5.79 1.58 21.22
CA THR A 130 4.56 1.61 22.03
C THR A 130 4.50 2.89 22.87
N SER A 131 5.58 3.25 23.57
CA SER A 131 5.65 4.47 24.38
C SER A 131 5.51 5.75 23.53
N ASN A 132 6.16 5.78 22.37
CA ASN A 132 6.06 6.90 21.43
C ASN A 132 4.63 7.04 20.90
N TYR A 133 3.99 5.94 20.54
CA TYR A 133 2.60 5.98 20.07
C TYR A 133 1.64 6.41 21.19
N GLN A 134 1.84 5.98 22.43
CA GLN A 134 1.01 6.44 23.56
C GLN A 134 1.09 7.97 23.77
N GLN A 135 2.23 8.58 23.52
CA GLN A 135 2.38 10.04 23.54
C GLN A 135 1.67 10.69 22.34
N GLU A 136 1.89 10.15 21.13
CA GLU A 136 1.26 10.66 19.90
C GLU A 136 -0.25 10.41 19.87
N PHE A 137 -0.76 9.36 20.49
CA PHE A 137 -2.18 9.06 20.56
C PHE A 137 -3.01 10.27 21.06
N ARG A 138 -2.57 10.89 22.17
CA ARG A 138 -3.25 12.07 22.72
C ARG A 138 -3.16 13.26 21.76
N LYS A 139 -2.02 13.43 21.13
CA LYS A 139 -1.80 14.50 20.16
C LYS A 139 -2.66 14.31 18.91
N ILE A 140 -2.71 13.10 18.35
CA ILE A 140 -3.59 12.78 17.23
C ILE A 140 -5.06 13.05 17.59
N ALA A 141 -5.51 12.66 18.78
CA ALA A 141 -6.88 12.92 19.22
C ALA A 141 -7.19 14.42 19.35
N MET A 142 -6.24 15.22 19.83
CA MET A 142 -6.36 16.68 19.89
C MET A 142 -6.33 17.30 18.49
N ASP A 143 -5.36 16.91 17.68
CA ASP A 143 -5.19 17.41 16.31
C ASP A 143 -6.46 17.14 15.48
N LEU A 144 -7.04 15.92 15.57
CA LEU A 144 -8.28 15.56 14.88
C LEU A 144 -9.44 16.54 15.13
N SER A 145 -9.52 17.07 16.35
CA SER A 145 -10.58 18.05 16.69
C SER A 145 -10.37 19.43 16.07
N MET A 146 -9.15 19.72 15.58
CA MET A 146 -8.74 21.02 15.05
C MET A 146 -8.51 21.02 13.54
N VAL A 147 -8.47 19.86 12.90
CA VAL A 147 -8.26 19.73 11.44
C VAL A 147 -9.39 20.41 10.69
N ASN A 148 -9.05 21.41 9.86
CA ASN A 148 -10.04 22.21 9.14
C ASN A 148 -9.65 22.56 7.69
N SER A 149 -8.51 22.04 7.18
CA SER A 149 -8.08 22.22 5.80
C SER A 149 -7.74 20.88 5.12
N PHE A 150 -7.71 20.86 3.79
CA PHE A 150 -7.33 19.69 3.02
C PHE A 150 -5.89 19.24 3.31
N GLU A 151 -4.97 20.18 3.42
CA GLU A 151 -3.55 19.92 3.73
C GLU A 151 -3.41 19.22 5.08
N GLN A 152 -4.11 19.70 6.10
CA GLN A 152 -4.09 19.10 7.44
C GLN A 152 -4.68 17.68 7.43
N TRP A 153 -5.70 17.41 6.61
CA TRP A 153 -6.22 16.06 6.43
C TRP A 153 -5.22 15.13 5.74
N ALA A 154 -4.48 15.64 4.76
CA ALA A 154 -3.41 14.89 4.11
C ALA A 154 -2.30 14.54 5.13
N GLU A 155 -1.84 15.50 5.94
CA GLU A 155 -0.86 15.28 7.01
C GLU A 155 -1.37 14.30 8.07
N MET A 156 -2.63 14.42 8.46
CA MET A 156 -3.26 13.51 9.42
C MET A 156 -3.30 12.06 8.88
N TYR A 157 -3.68 11.88 7.62
CA TYR A 157 -3.69 10.56 7.00
C TYR A 157 -2.29 9.96 6.90
N GLN A 158 -1.30 10.73 6.49
CA GLN A 158 0.10 10.30 6.48
C GLN A 158 0.58 9.86 7.87
N LYS A 159 0.21 10.61 8.92
CA LYS A 159 0.55 10.28 10.31
C LYS A 159 -0.11 8.96 10.76
N LEU A 160 -1.39 8.75 10.44
CA LEU A 160 -2.10 7.52 10.77
C LEU A 160 -1.49 6.31 10.07
N VAL A 161 -1.15 6.43 8.78
CA VAL A 161 -0.48 5.38 8.00
C VAL A 161 0.92 5.09 8.55
N TYR A 162 1.68 6.11 8.93
CA TYR A 162 2.99 5.92 9.57
C TYR A 162 2.87 5.03 10.82
N TRP A 163 1.93 5.35 11.73
CA TRP A 163 1.75 4.57 12.95
C TRP A 163 1.20 3.17 12.68
N GLU A 164 0.36 3.01 11.67
CA GLU A 164 -0.10 1.68 11.24
C GLU A 164 1.07 0.77 10.87
N LEU A 165 1.99 1.27 10.04
CA LEU A 165 3.16 0.51 9.61
C LEU A 165 4.16 0.25 10.75
N GLU A 166 4.35 1.20 11.66
CA GLU A 166 5.23 1.04 12.82
C GLU A 166 4.68 0.01 13.82
N LEU A 167 3.35 0.03 14.08
CA LEU A 167 2.71 -0.88 15.03
C LEU A 167 2.49 -2.29 14.49
N GLU A 168 2.46 -2.48 13.17
CA GLU A 168 2.33 -3.82 12.57
C GLU A 168 3.44 -4.81 12.93
N ASN A 169 4.61 -4.30 13.23
CA ASN A 169 5.79 -5.10 13.58
C ASN A 169 5.90 -5.38 15.08
N ILE A 170 4.89 -4.96 15.86
CA ILE A 170 4.85 -5.12 17.31
C ILE A 170 3.87 -6.24 17.67
N GLU A 171 4.24 -7.08 18.66
CA GLU A 171 3.37 -8.16 19.15
C GLU A 171 2.18 -7.66 20.00
N ASP A 172 2.18 -6.38 20.39
CA ASP A 172 1.11 -5.78 21.20
C ASP A 172 -0.11 -5.42 20.34
N THR A 173 -1.07 -6.34 20.28
CA THR A 173 -2.33 -6.15 19.54
C THR A 173 -3.20 -5.04 20.12
N GLY A 174 -3.07 -4.69 21.40
CA GLY A 174 -3.89 -3.66 22.04
C GLY A 174 -3.66 -2.26 21.48
N MET A 175 -2.41 -1.91 21.18
CA MET A 175 -2.08 -0.61 20.55
C MET A 175 -2.61 -0.52 19.11
N PHE A 176 -2.61 -1.61 18.39
CA PHE A 176 -3.16 -1.66 17.04
C PHE A 176 -4.69 -1.44 17.04
N GLU A 177 -5.42 -2.06 17.97
CA GLU A 177 -6.88 -1.83 18.11
C GLU A 177 -7.22 -0.37 18.44
N ILE A 178 -6.39 0.27 19.26
CA ILE A 178 -6.52 1.70 19.57
C ILE A 178 -6.33 2.55 18.33
N LEU A 179 -5.30 2.26 17.51
CA LEU A 179 -5.07 2.96 16.25
C LEU A 179 -6.23 2.77 15.26
N GLU A 180 -6.76 1.54 15.13
CA GLU A 180 -7.93 1.28 14.30
C GLU A 180 -9.16 2.11 14.72
N SER A 181 -9.36 2.29 16.02
CA SER A 181 -10.41 3.17 16.53
C SER A 181 -10.15 4.65 16.16
N GLN A 182 -8.89 5.11 16.22
CA GLN A 182 -8.54 6.47 15.79
C GLN A 182 -8.73 6.67 14.28
N LYS A 183 -8.36 5.69 13.46
CA LYS A 183 -8.59 5.71 12.01
C LYS A 183 -10.09 5.81 11.69
N ALA A 184 -10.91 5.04 12.39
CA ALA A 184 -12.37 5.08 12.22
C ALA A 184 -12.94 6.46 12.59
N GLU A 185 -12.50 7.06 13.69
CA GLU A 185 -12.91 8.41 14.08
C GLU A 185 -12.41 9.46 13.09
N ALA A 186 -11.15 9.35 12.63
CA ALA A 186 -10.60 10.24 11.61
C ALA A 186 -11.43 10.19 10.31
N ASN A 187 -11.79 8.99 9.84
CA ASN A 187 -12.67 8.82 8.69
C ASN A 187 -14.05 9.46 8.89
N ASN A 188 -14.64 9.30 10.07
CA ASN A 188 -15.93 9.92 10.39
C ASN A 188 -15.86 11.46 10.36
N GLN A 189 -14.79 12.04 10.89
CA GLN A 189 -14.58 13.51 10.87
C GLN A 189 -14.23 14.00 9.47
N PHE A 190 -13.40 13.28 8.73
CA PHE A 190 -13.08 13.57 7.34
C PHE A 190 -14.34 13.59 6.46
N CYS A 191 -15.23 12.61 6.62
CA CYS A 191 -16.50 12.60 5.89
C CYS A 191 -17.35 13.85 6.17
N LYS A 192 -17.38 14.34 7.41
CA LYS A 192 -18.08 15.59 7.76
C LYS A 192 -17.39 16.81 7.13
N PHE A 193 -16.06 16.82 7.11
CA PHE A 193 -15.27 17.88 6.46
C PHE A 193 -15.54 17.91 4.95
N ILE A 194 -15.51 16.77 4.27
CA ILE A 194 -15.78 16.65 2.83
C ILE A 194 -17.23 17.04 2.53
N ASP A 195 -18.21 16.59 3.31
CA ASP A 195 -19.62 16.96 3.14
C ASP A 195 -19.83 18.49 3.13
N LYS A 196 -19.09 19.19 3.99
CA LYS A 196 -19.17 20.66 4.11
C LYS A 196 -18.36 21.42 3.07
N ASN A 197 -17.18 20.91 2.67
CA ASN A 197 -16.19 21.70 1.94
C ASN A 197 -16.00 21.26 0.48
N TYR A 198 -16.29 20.00 0.13
CA TYR A 198 -16.13 19.51 -1.24
C TYR A 198 -16.93 20.30 -2.29
N PRO A 199 -18.22 20.64 -2.07
CA PRO A 199 -18.94 21.49 -3.03
C PRO A 199 -18.33 22.88 -3.21
N LYS A 200 -17.69 23.43 -2.17
CA LYS A 200 -17.07 24.74 -2.21
C LYS A 200 -15.80 24.80 -3.09
N CYS A 201 -15.23 23.64 -3.42
CA CYS A 201 -14.13 23.56 -4.37
C CYS A 201 -14.54 23.96 -5.81
N PHE A 202 -15.85 23.97 -6.10
CA PHE A 202 -16.38 24.20 -7.45
C PHE A 202 -17.18 25.50 -7.59
N ASP A 203 -17.42 26.23 -6.51
CA ASP A 203 -18.18 27.48 -6.51
C ASP A 203 -17.33 28.73 -6.23
N ASN A 204 -16.00 28.60 -6.27
CA ASN A 204 -15.02 29.65 -5.96
C ASN A 204 -15.12 30.21 -4.52
N THR A 205 -15.73 29.48 -3.59
CA THR A 205 -15.83 29.90 -2.18
C THR A 205 -14.51 29.68 -1.44
N ILE A 206 -13.74 28.66 -1.81
CA ILE A 206 -12.43 28.34 -1.25
C ILE A 206 -11.40 28.15 -2.38
N ASP A 207 -10.12 28.27 -2.04
CA ASP A 207 -9.03 27.82 -2.91
C ASP A 207 -8.98 26.29 -2.85
N PRO A 208 -9.28 25.56 -3.95
CA PRO A 208 -9.32 24.12 -3.90
C PRO A 208 -7.92 23.52 -3.83
N PRO A 209 -7.74 22.37 -3.15
CA PRO A 209 -6.49 21.63 -3.20
C PRO A 209 -6.25 21.11 -4.63
N THR A 210 -5.05 20.59 -4.90
CA THR A 210 -4.84 19.77 -6.11
C THR A 210 -5.78 18.57 -6.06
N MET A 211 -6.58 18.37 -7.13
CA MET A 211 -7.55 17.29 -7.27
C MET A 211 -7.28 16.49 -8.54
N SER A 212 -7.99 15.38 -8.76
CA SER A 212 -7.74 14.49 -9.91
C SER A 212 -7.68 15.26 -11.25
N HIS A 213 -8.59 16.20 -11.50
CA HIS A 213 -8.64 16.97 -12.74
C HIS A 213 -7.57 18.07 -12.86
N THR A 214 -6.97 18.48 -11.75
CA THR A 214 -5.91 19.51 -11.77
C THR A 214 -4.51 18.90 -11.58
N LEU A 215 -4.40 17.63 -11.18
CA LEU A 215 -3.15 16.95 -10.89
C LEU A 215 -2.12 17.09 -12.01
N PHE A 216 -2.52 16.83 -13.25
CA PHE A 216 -1.59 16.87 -14.38
C PHE A 216 -1.05 18.29 -14.60
N ARG A 217 -1.94 19.30 -14.61
CA ARG A 217 -1.57 20.70 -14.75
C ARG A 217 -0.68 21.19 -13.61
N ASP A 218 -1.01 20.83 -12.36
CA ASP A 218 -0.40 21.44 -11.17
C ASP A 218 0.88 20.73 -10.75
N LYS A 219 0.98 19.41 -10.96
CA LYS A 219 2.07 18.58 -10.45
C LYS A 219 2.91 17.91 -11.55
N VAL A 220 2.30 17.44 -12.62
CA VAL A 220 3.00 16.72 -13.69
C VAL A 220 3.61 17.70 -14.70
N ALA A 221 2.81 18.52 -15.33
CA ALA A 221 3.23 19.44 -16.40
C ALA A 221 4.41 20.36 -16.02
N PRO A 222 4.49 20.93 -14.80
CA PRO A 222 5.61 21.79 -14.42
C PRO A 222 6.98 21.07 -14.38
N GLN A 223 7.00 19.75 -14.30
CA GLN A 223 8.20 18.94 -14.24
C GLN A 223 8.61 18.38 -15.61
N LEU A 224 7.74 18.42 -16.61
CA LEU A 224 8.02 17.96 -17.95
C LEU A 224 8.94 18.95 -18.68
N LYS A 225 10.03 18.45 -19.25
CA LYS A 225 10.98 19.24 -20.04
C LYS A 225 11.30 18.47 -21.30
N LYS A 226 11.25 19.15 -22.44
CA LYS A 226 11.62 18.57 -23.73
C LYS A 226 13.07 18.04 -23.66
N GLY A 227 13.27 16.80 -24.09
CA GLY A 227 14.56 16.12 -24.03
C GLY A 227 14.95 15.57 -22.65
N THR A 228 14.05 15.58 -21.67
CA THR A 228 14.26 14.93 -20.37
C THR A 228 13.19 13.87 -20.17
N PRO A 229 13.52 12.57 -20.29
CA PRO A 229 12.53 11.52 -20.27
C PRO A 229 11.87 11.40 -18.89
N THR A 230 10.54 11.34 -18.89
CA THR A 230 9.73 11.19 -17.70
C THR A 230 8.81 9.98 -17.81
N LEU A 231 8.83 9.13 -16.80
CA LEU A 231 7.91 8.00 -16.66
C LEU A 231 6.83 8.34 -15.62
N LEU A 232 5.59 8.49 -16.07
CA LEU A 232 4.43 8.64 -15.21
C LEU A 232 3.74 7.28 -15.03
N VAL A 233 3.79 6.74 -13.82
CA VAL A 233 3.14 5.47 -13.44
C VAL A 233 1.88 5.79 -12.67
N VAL A 234 0.73 5.32 -13.17
CA VAL A 234 -0.55 5.35 -12.47
C VAL A 234 -0.93 3.92 -12.12
N VAL A 235 -0.80 3.55 -10.84
CA VAL A 235 -1.21 2.22 -10.37
C VAL A 235 -2.66 2.30 -9.91
N ASP A 236 -3.55 1.63 -10.65
CA ASP A 236 -5.00 1.64 -10.38
C ASP A 236 -5.31 1.15 -8.96
N ASN A 237 -6.06 1.94 -8.18
CA ASN A 237 -6.55 1.58 -6.86
C ASN A 237 -5.45 1.39 -5.77
N LEU A 238 -4.32 2.11 -5.89
CA LEU A 238 -3.20 2.03 -4.95
C LEU A 238 -3.42 2.94 -3.74
N ARG A 239 -3.41 2.40 -2.52
CA ARG A 239 -3.46 3.20 -1.29
C ARG A 239 -2.08 3.75 -0.90
N TYR A 240 -2.09 4.81 -0.09
CA TYR A 240 -0.85 5.40 0.42
C TYR A 240 -0.01 4.43 1.26
N ASP A 241 -0.64 3.60 2.11
CA ASP A 241 0.05 2.59 2.90
C ASP A 241 0.73 1.51 2.05
N GLN A 242 0.13 1.16 0.91
CA GLN A 242 0.72 0.25 -0.08
C GLN A 242 1.91 0.90 -0.78
N TRP A 243 1.81 2.20 -1.14
CA TRP A 243 2.95 2.93 -1.66
C TRP A 243 4.13 2.89 -0.67
N LYS A 244 3.89 3.15 0.62
CA LYS A 244 4.94 3.09 1.66
C LYS A 244 5.59 1.70 1.75
N ALA A 245 4.84 0.63 1.50
CA ALA A 245 5.39 -0.72 1.41
C ALA A 245 6.24 -0.96 0.14
N PHE A 246 5.98 -0.22 -0.95
CA PHE A 246 6.74 -0.31 -2.21
C PHE A 246 7.99 0.57 -2.22
N GLU A 247 7.94 1.70 -1.53
CA GLU A 247 9.00 2.71 -1.52
C GLU A 247 10.42 2.12 -1.34
N PRO A 248 10.66 1.15 -0.43
CA PRO A 248 11.99 0.57 -0.24
C PRO A 248 12.56 -0.11 -1.51
N PHE A 249 11.71 -0.73 -2.33
CA PHE A 249 12.18 -1.39 -3.56
C PHE A 249 12.55 -0.38 -4.65
N VAL A 250 11.77 0.70 -4.75
CA VAL A 250 12.05 1.80 -5.68
C VAL A 250 13.30 2.58 -5.26
N ALA A 251 13.52 2.74 -3.96
CA ALA A 251 14.65 3.46 -3.37
C ALA A 251 16.03 2.87 -3.74
N ASN A 252 16.10 1.61 -4.16
CA ASN A 252 17.34 1.01 -4.66
C ASN A 252 17.84 1.67 -5.95
N SER A 253 16.93 2.11 -6.82
CA SER A 253 17.24 2.68 -8.14
C SER A 253 16.98 4.18 -8.21
N TYR A 254 16.15 4.71 -7.33
CA TYR A 254 15.70 6.09 -7.34
C TYR A 254 15.91 6.79 -6.00
N LYS A 255 16.13 8.10 -6.07
CA LYS A 255 16.10 9.01 -4.91
C LYS A 255 14.79 9.78 -4.93
N LYS A 256 14.05 9.76 -3.82
CA LYS A 256 12.82 10.53 -3.67
C LYS A 256 13.13 12.04 -3.61
N ASN A 257 12.45 12.82 -4.45
CA ASN A 257 12.53 14.28 -4.47
C ASN A 257 11.38 14.89 -3.64
N THR A 258 10.14 14.51 -3.97
CA THR A 258 8.94 14.97 -3.27
C THR A 258 7.97 13.82 -3.03
N GLU A 259 7.17 13.96 -1.98
CA GLU A 259 6.05 13.08 -1.66
C GLU A 259 4.88 13.97 -1.24
N ASP A 260 4.03 14.26 -2.19
CA ASP A 260 2.86 15.12 -2.02
C ASP A 260 1.59 14.27 -1.96
N MET A 261 0.51 14.87 -1.45
CA MET A 261 -0.83 14.30 -1.53
C MET A 261 -1.72 15.19 -2.42
N TYR A 262 -2.68 14.57 -3.10
CA TYR A 262 -3.77 15.25 -3.76
C TYR A 262 -5.10 14.58 -3.43
N PHE A 263 -6.21 15.19 -3.83
CA PHE A 263 -7.55 14.69 -3.49
C PHE A 263 -8.28 14.12 -4.70
N GLY A 264 -8.75 12.87 -4.55
CA GLY A 264 -9.59 12.23 -5.53
C GLY A 264 -10.93 12.96 -5.67
N ILE A 265 -11.43 13.10 -6.91
CA ILE A 265 -12.79 13.57 -7.16
C ILE A 265 -13.81 12.47 -6.83
N LEU A 266 -15.04 12.87 -6.53
CA LEU A 266 -16.16 11.95 -6.34
C LEU A 266 -16.90 11.69 -7.67
N PRO A 267 -17.32 10.45 -7.93
CA PRO A 267 -16.99 9.21 -7.23
C PRO A 267 -15.49 8.87 -7.30
N THR A 268 -14.94 8.32 -6.22
CA THR A 268 -13.57 7.79 -6.21
C THR A 268 -13.52 6.44 -6.95
N ALA A 269 -13.73 6.50 -8.24
CA ALA A 269 -13.83 5.36 -9.13
C ALA A 269 -13.10 5.64 -10.45
N THR A 270 -12.51 4.58 -11.01
CA THR A 270 -11.65 4.63 -12.20
C THR A 270 -12.26 5.43 -13.35
N GLN A 271 -13.55 5.22 -13.64
CA GLN A 271 -14.27 5.94 -14.69
C GLN A 271 -14.21 7.45 -14.53
N TYR A 272 -14.34 7.95 -13.31
CA TYR A 272 -14.38 9.38 -13.00
C TYR A 272 -12.98 9.93 -12.75
N ALA A 273 -12.29 9.38 -11.79
CA ALA A 273 -11.02 9.91 -11.28
C ALA A 273 -9.88 9.79 -12.31
N ARG A 274 -9.71 8.64 -12.97
CA ARG A 274 -8.63 8.46 -13.95
C ARG A 274 -8.85 9.22 -15.24
N ASN A 275 -10.09 9.23 -15.75
CA ASN A 275 -10.42 10.10 -16.88
C ASN A 275 -10.21 11.57 -16.55
N ALA A 276 -10.48 12.01 -15.31
CA ALA A 276 -10.21 13.39 -14.89
C ALA A 276 -8.70 13.71 -14.85
N ILE A 277 -7.86 12.78 -14.39
CA ILE A 277 -6.40 12.95 -14.45
C ILE A 277 -5.92 13.17 -15.88
N PHE A 278 -6.35 12.33 -16.81
CA PHE A 278 -5.88 12.38 -18.20
C PHE A 278 -6.58 13.43 -19.05
N SER A 279 -7.81 13.79 -18.74
CA SER A 279 -8.48 14.88 -19.44
C SER A 279 -8.16 16.28 -18.89
N GLY A 280 -7.79 16.38 -17.60
CA GLY A 280 -7.69 17.65 -16.89
C GLY A 280 -9.03 18.39 -16.80
N LEU A 281 -10.14 17.64 -16.77
CA LEU A 281 -11.51 18.15 -16.76
C LEU A 281 -12.33 17.40 -15.71
N MET A 282 -13.33 18.08 -15.17
CA MET A 282 -14.37 17.43 -14.38
C MET A 282 -15.33 16.63 -15.27
N PRO A 283 -16.04 15.62 -14.74
CA PRO A 283 -16.91 14.75 -15.53
C PRO A 283 -17.98 15.48 -16.36
N SER A 284 -18.59 16.54 -15.82
CA SER A 284 -19.56 17.34 -16.58
C SER A 284 -18.94 18.05 -17.78
N ASP A 285 -17.69 18.47 -17.69
CA ASP A 285 -16.98 19.12 -18.79
C ASP A 285 -16.44 18.10 -19.80
N MET A 286 -16.06 16.88 -19.34
CA MET A 286 -15.74 15.78 -20.25
C MET A 286 -16.94 15.42 -21.12
N GLU A 287 -18.14 15.30 -20.53
CA GLU A 287 -19.39 15.05 -21.29
C GLU A 287 -19.68 16.15 -22.31
N LYS A 288 -19.48 17.41 -21.96
CA LYS A 288 -19.76 18.56 -22.87
C LYS A 288 -18.72 18.69 -23.98
N LEU A 289 -17.42 18.59 -23.64
CA LEU A 289 -16.33 18.90 -24.58
C LEU A 289 -15.88 17.69 -25.39
N HIS A 290 -16.10 16.49 -24.87
CA HIS A 290 -15.68 15.23 -25.46
C HIS A 290 -16.78 14.15 -25.38
N PRO A 291 -17.99 14.41 -25.91
CA PRO A 291 -19.14 13.50 -25.80
C PRO A 291 -18.87 12.12 -26.42
N ASP A 292 -17.99 12.04 -27.43
CA ASP A 292 -17.62 10.79 -28.09
C ASP A 292 -16.62 9.94 -27.27
N LEU A 293 -15.99 10.53 -26.24
CA LEU A 293 -14.99 9.86 -25.38
C LEU A 293 -15.54 9.54 -23.99
N TRP A 294 -16.55 10.29 -23.53
CA TRP A 294 -17.19 10.11 -22.24
C TRP A 294 -18.38 9.14 -22.34
N LEU A 295 -18.47 8.22 -21.38
CA LEU A 295 -19.60 7.32 -21.21
C LEU A 295 -20.12 7.43 -19.78
N ASN A 296 -21.42 7.57 -19.60
CA ASN A 296 -22.09 7.55 -18.30
C ASN A 296 -22.24 6.13 -17.75
N ASP A 297 -22.56 5.97 -16.46
CA ASP A 297 -22.73 4.65 -15.82
C ASP A 297 -23.75 3.75 -16.53
N THR A 298 -24.80 4.35 -17.10
CA THR A 298 -25.87 3.66 -17.80
C THR A 298 -25.55 3.27 -19.25
N ASP A 299 -24.48 3.83 -19.82
CA ASP A 299 -24.11 3.55 -21.20
C ASP A 299 -23.44 2.18 -21.32
N GLU A 300 -23.51 1.55 -22.48
CA GLU A 300 -22.83 0.29 -22.75
C GLU A 300 -21.34 0.50 -23.06
N GLY A 301 -20.49 -0.47 -22.74
CA GLY A 301 -19.07 -0.47 -23.07
C GLY A 301 -18.13 -0.10 -21.91
N GLY A 302 -16.85 -0.17 -22.19
CA GLY A 302 -15.79 0.16 -21.21
C GLY A 302 -15.66 1.66 -20.99
N LYS A 303 -15.73 2.09 -19.74
CA LYS A 303 -15.77 3.52 -19.37
C LYS A 303 -14.42 4.25 -19.44
N ASN A 304 -13.34 3.50 -19.61
CA ASN A 304 -11.95 3.98 -19.56
C ASN A 304 -11.18 3.57 -20.83
N MET A 305 -11.80 3.66 -22.00
CA MET A 305 -11.18 3.20 -23.24
C MET A 305 -10.40 4.28 -23.98
N TYR A 306 -10.54 5.54 -23.59
CA TYR A 306 -10.03 6.70 -24.34
C TYR A 306 -9.12 7.61 -23.52
N GLU A 307 -8.45 7.05 -22.49
CA GLU A 307 -7.55 7.80 -21.62
C GLU A 307 -6.38 8.43 -22.40
N ASP A 308 -5.88 7.77 -23.43
CA ASP A 308 -4.86 8.26 -24.37
C ASP A 308 -5.34 9.49 -25.15
N LYS A 309 -6.59 9.47 -25.62
CA LYS A 309 -7.20 10.60 -26.34
C LYS A 309 -7.47 11.79 -25.42
N PHE A 310 -7.89 11.53 -24.19
CA PHE A 310 -8.03 12.56 -23.17
C PHE A 310 -6.68 13.20 -22.87
N LEU A 311 -5.61 12.42 -22.71
CA LEU A 311 -4.27 12.93 -22.50
C LEU A 311 -3.79 13.78 -23.67
N ALA A 312 -3.99 13.32 -24.93
CA ALA A 312 -3.66 14.10 -26.12
C ALA A 312 -4.36 15.47 -26.14
N ALA A 313 -5.66 15.49 -25.81
CA ALA A 313 -6.43 16.72 -25.73
C ALA A 313 -5.94 17.66 -24.61
N GLN A 314 -5.55 17.09 -23.46
CA GLN A 314 -4.99 17.84 -22.33
C GLN A 314 -3.64 18.45 -22.67
N LEU A 315 -2.70 17.68 -23.22
CA LEU A 315 -1.38 18.16 -23.63
C LEU A 315 -1.51 19.33 -24.62
N LYS A 316 -2.39 19.19 -25.63
CA LYS A 316 -2.70 20.26 -26.59
C LYS A 316 -3.24 21.51 -25.90
N ARG A 317 -4.17 21.36 -24.94
CA ARG A 317 -4.77 22.48 -24.20
C ARG A 317 -3.76 23.20 -23.31
N LEU A 318 -2.78 22.46 -22.76
CA LEU A 318 -1.69 23.02 -21.98
C LEU A 318 -0.55 23.60 -22.83
N GLY A 319 -0.61 23.48 -24.17
CA GLY A 319 0.44 23.93 -25.07
C GLY A 319 1.74 23.12 -24.97
N LEU A 320 1.67 21.88 -24.54
CA LEU A 320 2.81 20.96 -24.39
C LEU A 320 3.01 20.18 -25.68
N ASP A 321 4.06 20.55 -26.44
CA ASP A 321 4.50 19.84 -27.64
C ASP A 321 5.59 18.84 -27.28
N LEU A 322 5.17 17.65 -26.83
CA LEU A 322 6.04 16.58 -26.32
C LEU A 322 5.94 15.34 -27.22
N ASP A 323 7.04 14.59 -27.30
CA ASP A 323 6.99 13.21 -27.78
C ASP A 323 6.57 12.29 -26.62
N TRP A 324 5.46 11.57 -26.79
CA TRP A 324 4.87 10.82 -25.70
C TRP A 324 4.19 9.52 -26.13
N SER A 325 4.11 8.58 -25.18
CA SER A 325 3.35 7.33 -25.33
C SER A 325 2.47 7.03 -24.13
N TYR A 326 1.46 6.20 -24.34
CA TYR A 326 0.51 5.75 -23.32
C TYR A 326 0.34 4.23 -23.37
N HIS A 327 0.53 3.57 -22.23
CA HIS A 327 0.47 2.12 -22.10
C HIS A 327 -0.46 1.72 -20.96
N LYS A 328 -1.54 0.99 -21.28
CA LYS A 328 -2.46 0.42 -20.30
C LYS A 328 -2.19 -1.06 -20.13
N ILE A 329 -1.80 -1.45 -18.93
CA ILE A 329 -1.41 -2.82 -18.57
C ILE A 329 -2.49 -3.44 -17.69
N SER A 330 -3.23 -4.39 -18.25
CA SER A 330 -4.28 -5.16 -17.57
C SER A 330 -3.96 -6.67 -17.47
N SER A 331 -2.78 -7.08 -17.96
CA SER A 331 -2.35 -8.48 -17.89
C SER A 331 -0.82 -8.60 -17.76
N LEU A 332 -0.37 -9.71 -17.16
CA LEU A 332 1.05 -10.02 -17.05
C LEU A 332 1.77 -10.04 -18.42
N LYS A 333 1.10 -10.54 -19.46
CA LYS A 333 1.65 -10.61 -20.82
C LYS A 333 1.93 -9.21 -21.40
N GLN A 334 1.00 -8.26 -21.19
CA GLN A 334 1.20 -6.87 -21.62
C GLN A 334 2.35 -6.22 -20.86
N GLY A 335 2.43 -6.42 -19.54
CA GLY A 335 3.52 -5.91 -18.71
C GLY A 335 4.88 -6.42 -19.17
N LYS A 336 5.03 -7.73 -19.40
CA LYS A 336 6.27 -8.33 -19.91
C LYS A 336 6.66 -7.76 -21.27
N ARG A 337 5.71 -7.63 -22.20
CA ARG A 337 5.97 -7.06 -23.53
C ARG A 337 6.49 -5.62 -23.43
N LEU A 338 5.88 -4.78 -22.57
CA LEU A 338 6.37 -3.41 -22.38
C LEU A 338 7.76 -3.41 -21.75
N ALA A 339 8.02 -4.24 -20.72
CA ALA A 339 9.34 -4.36 -20.11
C ALA A 339 10.43 -4.77 -21.12
N GLU A 340 10.14 -5.72 -22.02
CA GLU A 340 11.05 -6.18 -23.08
C GLU A 340 11.37 -5.08 -24.11
N SER A 341 10.41 -4.19 -24.41
CA SER A 341 10.55 -3.11 -25.40
C SER A 341 10.83 -1.74 -24.77
N PHE A 342 10.92 -1.61 -23.45
CA PHE A 342 10.96 -0.30 -22.77
C PHE A 342 12.10 0.61 -23.22
N LYS A 343 13.23 0.04 -23.62
CA LYS A 343 14.37 0.80 -24.16
C LYS A 343 14.06 1.62 -25.42
N SER A 344 13.01 1.27 -26.17
CA SER A 344 12.58 2.05 -27.35
C SER A 344 11.96 3.41 -27.00
N HIS A 345 11.54 3.60 -25.75
CA HIS A 345 10.94 4.84 -25.25
C HIS A 345 11.97 5.87 -24.72
N LYS A 346 13.27 5.58 -24.81
CA LYS A 346 14.36 6.39 -24.23
C LYS A 346 14.42 7.84 -24.72
N ASP A 347 13.90 8.10 -25.90
CA ASP A 347 13.94 9.42 -26.55
C ASP A 347 12.59 10.16 -26.41
N GLU A 348 11.57 9.57 -25.76
CA GLU A 348 10.30 10.22 -25.47
C GLU A 348 10.43 11.19 -24.28
N ASP A 349 9.69 12.30 -24.34
CA ASP A 349 9.63 13.28 -23.26
C ASP A 349 8.72 12.78 -22.11
N LEU A 350 7.69 11.99 -22.43
CA LEU A 350 6.73 11.46 -21.48
C LEU A 350 6.25 10.05 -21.87
N THR A 351 6.54 9.08 -21.03
CA THR A 351 5.95 7.73 -21.13
C THR A 351 4.96 7.54 -20.01
N VAL A 352 3.69 7.26 -20.32
CA VAL A 352 2.64 7.02 -19.33
C VAL A 352 2.33 5.54 -19.25
N VAL A 353 2.38 4.98 -18.04
CA VAL A 353 2.03 3.58 -17.78
C VAL A 353 0.92 3.50 -16.74
N VAL A 354 -0.23 2.99 -17.14
CA VAL A 354 -1.36 2.66 -16.25
C VAL A 354 -1.33 1.19 -15.95
N TYR A 355 -1.31 0.81 -14.66
CA TYR A 355 -1.18 -0.58 -14.23
C TYR A 355 -2.36 -1.01 -13.35
N ASN A 356 -3.20 -1.93 -13.83
CA ASN A 356 -4.49 -2.26 -13.21
C ASN A 356 -4.44 -3.39 -12.16
N PHE A 357 -3.27 -3.82 -11.71
CA PHE A 357 -3.17 -5.03 -10.86
C PHE A 357 -3.82 -4.90 -9.49
N VAL A 358 -3.64 -3.77 -8.79
CA VAL A 358 -4.16 -3.62 -7.42
C VAL A 358 -5.69 -3.60 -7.42
N ASP A 359 -6.28 -2.99 -8.44
CA ASP A 359 -7.74 -3.04 -8.66
C ASP A 359 -8.21 -4.46 -8.94
N ILE A 360 -7.55 -5.21 -9.82
CA ILE A 360 -7.85 -6.62 -10.08
C ILE A 360 -7.76 -7.45 -8.79
N LEU A 361 -6.77 -7.21 -7.93
CA LEU A 361 -6.63 -7.90 -6.65
C LEU A 361 -7.79 -7.59 -5.70
N SER A 362 -8.26 -6.34 -5.63
CA SER A 362 -9.39 -5.93 -4.80
C SER A 362 -10.70 -6.60 -5.25
N HIS A 363 -10.94 -6.67 -6.56
CA HIS A 363 -12.07 -7.38 -7.13
C HIS A 363 -11.97 -8.90 -6.90
N SER A 364 -10.78 -9.48 -7.09
CA SER A 364 -10.55 -10.91 -6.84
C SER A 364 -10.81 -11.29 -5.38
N LYS A 365 -10.52 -10.40 -4.42
CA LYS A 365 -10.89 -10.62 -3.01
C LYS A 365 -12.40 -10.73 -2.80
N THR A 366 -13.19 -10.04 -3.60
CA THR A 366 -14.66 -10.15 -3.54
C THR A 366 -15.17 -11.46 -4.14
N GLU A 367 -14.52 -11.96 -5.17
CA GLU A 367 -15.02 -13.10 -5.99
C GLU A 367 -14.41 -14.45 -5.59
N MET A 368 -13.18 -14.48 -5.06
CA MET A 368 -12.42 -15.71 -4.80
C MET A 368 -12.17 -15.91 -3.30
N GLU A 369 -12.69 -17.02 -2.74
CA GLU A 369 -12.55 -17.34 -1.31
C GLU A 369 -11.09 -17.44 -0.86
N VAL A 370 -10.21 -18.04 -1.66
CA VAL A 370 -8.77 -18.14 -1.36
C VAL A 370 -8.13 -16.76 -1.19
N ILE A 371 -8.50 -15.78 -2.01
CA ILE A 371 -7.98 -14.42 -1.89
C ILE A 371 -8.57 -13.71 -0.65
N LYS A 372 -9.82 -13.99 -0.29
CA LYS A 372 -10.42 -13.49 0.97
C LYS A 372 -9.62 -13.95 2.19
N GLU A 373 -9.24 -15.22 2.23
CA GLU A 373 -8.42 -15.77 3.33
C GLU A 373 -7.02 -15.15 3.35
N LEU A 374 -6.33 -15.12 2.22
CA LEU A 374 -4.98 -14.57 2.10
C LEU A 374 -4.90 -13.06 2.39
N ALA A 375 -5.92 -12.30 2.02
CA ALA A 375 -6.01 -10.86 2.22
C ALA A 375 -7.02 -10.49 3.33
N SER A 376 -7.12 -11.25 4.41
CA SER A 376 -8.13 -11.07 5.45
C SER A 376 -8.00 -9.75 6.23
N THR A 377 -6.79 -9.21 6.34
CA THR A 377 -6.47 -7.95 7.03
C THR A 377 -5.81 -6.95 6.09
N ASP A 378 -5.77 -5.66 6.47
CA ASP A 378 -5.01 -4.64 5.72
C ASP A 378 -3.53 -4.99 5.62
N LYS A 379 -2.93 -5.54 6.68
CA LYS A 379 -1.55 -6.04 6.69
C LYS A 379 -1.33 -7.13 5.63
N SER A 380 -2.16 -8.16 5.60
CA SER A 380 -2.03 -9.24 4.62
C SER A 380 -2.32 -8.78 3.19
N TYR A 381 -3.29 -7.89 2.98
CA TYR A 381 -3.57 -7.27 1.67
C TYR A 381 -2.37 -6.46 1.17
N ARG A 382 -1.74 -5.67 2.04
CA ARG A 382 -0.52 -4.90 1.75
C ARG A 382 0.66 -5.82 1.42
N SER A 383 0.84 -6.89 2.18
CA SER A 383 1.90 -7.88 1.94
C SER A 383 1.76 -8.58 0.58
N LEU A 384 0.54 -8.97 0.18
CA LEU A 384 0.28 -9.53 -1.15
C LEU A 384 0.61 -8.53 -2.26
N THR A 385 0.19 -7.28 -2.10
CA THR A 385 0.46 -6.22 -3.07
C THR A 385 1.97 -5.95 -3.18
N GLN A 386 2.68 -5.95 -2.05
CA GLN A 386 4.13 -5.78 -2.00
C GLN A 386 4.88 -6.93 -2.70
N SER A 387 4.49 -8.17 -2.43
CA SER A 387 5.08 -9.35 -3.07
C SER A 387 4.88 -9.33 -4.58
N TRP A 388 3.68 -8.95 -5.03
CA TRP A 388 3.42 -8.77 -6.45
C TRP A 388 4.30 -7.67 -7.06
N PHE A 389 4.35 -6.49 -6.44
CA PHE A 389 5.11 -5.36 -6.96
C PHE A 389 6.59 -5.72 -7.17
N LYS A 390 7.20 -6.35 -6.16
CA LYS A 390 8.60 -6.78 -6.20
C LYS A 390 8.92 -7.69 -7.39
N ASN A 391 7.97 -8.57 -7.77
CA ASN A 391 8.16 -9.59 -8.80
C ASN A 391 7.42 -9.25 -10.12
N SER A 392 6.92 -8.03 -10.26
CA SER A 392 6.11 -7.62 -11.41
C SER A 392 6.95 -7.02 -12.53
N PRO A 393 6.49 -7.11 -13.79
CA PRO A 393 7.11 -6.37 -14.89
C PRO A 393 7.14 -4.86 -14.68
N LEU A 394 6.30 -4.31 -13.79
CA LEU A 394 6.35 -2.89 -13.43
C LEU A 394 7.67 -2.54 -12.75
N MET A 395 8.16 -3.41 -11.86
CA MET A 395 9.46 -3.21 -11.22
C MET A 395 10.61 -3.26 -12.23
N ASP A 396 10.54 -4.18 -13.21
CA ASP A 396 11.52 -4.26 -14.31
C ASP A 396 11.52 -2.98 -15.15
N ILE A 397 10.33 -2.43 -15.46
CA ILE A 397 10.18 -1.15 -16.17
C ILE A 397 10.80 -0.01 -15.37
N ILE A 398 10.52 0.08 -14.07
CA ILE A 398 11.05 1.11 -13.17
C ILE A 398 12.58 1.04 -13.10
N GLN A 399 13.15 -0.15 -12.99
CA GLN A 399 14.61 -0.34 -12.98
C GLN A 399 15.26 0.08 -14.31
N GLN A 400 14.68 -0.33 -15.45
CA GLN A 400 15.15 0.08 -16.77
C GLN A 400 15.04 1.60 -16.96
N ALA A 401 13.94 2.20 -16.53
CA ALA A 401 13.73 3.65 -16.59
C ALA A 401 14.81 4.41 -15.81
N SER A 402 15.20 3.92 -14.63
CA SER A 402 16.33 4.50 -13.87
C SER A 402 17.64 4.44 -14.65
N GLN A 403 17.97 3.28 -15.24
CA GLN A 403 19.19 3.10 -16.03
C GLN A 403 19.23 3.99 -17.29
N LEU A 404 18.05 4.35 -17.82
CA LEU A 404 17.91 5.23 -18.98
C LEU A 404 17.79 6.71 -18.61
N GLY A 405 17.84 7.06 -17.31
CA GLY A 405 17.83 8.43 -16.84
C GLY A 405 16.44 9.07 -16.73
N PHE A 406 15.37 8.28 -16.74
CA PHE A 406 14.00 8.79 -16.58
C PHE A 406 13.76 9.38 -15.18
N THR A 407 13.16 10.55 -15.13
CA THR A 407 12.46 11.00 -13.91
C THR A 407 11.22 10.12 -13.71
N LEU A 408 11.02 9.60 -12.52
CA LEU A 408 9.87 8.75 -12.19
C LEU A 408 8.83 9.54 -11.40
N MET A 409 7.59 9.49 -11.84
CA MET A 409 6.42 9.96 -11.11
C MET A 409 5.49 8.78 -10.86
N ILE A 410 5.11 8.58 -9.60
CA ILE A 410 4.18 7.49 -9.21
C ILE A 410 2.96 8.10 -8.55
N THR A 411 1.78 7.65 -8.97
CA THR A 411 0.49 8.01 -8.38
C THR A 411 -0.55 6.90 -8.61
N THR A 412 -1.76 7.16 -8.19
CA THR A 412 -2.96 6.34 -8.45
C THR A 412 -4.12 7.26 -8.80
N ASP A 413 -5.21 6.74 -9.28
CA ASP A 413 -6.44 7.49 -9.55
C ASP A 413 -7.37 7.58 -8.33
N HIS A 414 -7.42 6.55 -7.51
CA HIS A 414 -8.12 6.49 -6.23
C HIS A 414 -7.51 5.37 -5.37
N GLY A 415 -7.89 5.34 -4.09
CA GLY A 415 -7.62 4.20 -3.24
C GLY A 415 -8.87 3.37 -2.98
N THR A 416 -8.83 2.53 -1.95
CA THR A 416 -9.89 1.60 -1.59
C THR A 416 -9.99 1.44 -0.07
N ILE A 417 -11.18 1.18 0.44
CA ILE A 417 -11.41 0.93 1.87
C ILE A 417 -11.99 -0.45 2.12
N ASN A 418 -11.58 -1.08 3.22
CA ASN A 418 -12.19 -2.32 3.70
C ASN A 418 -13.56 -2.01 4.28
N VAL A 419 -14.64 -2.44 3.60
CA VAL A 419 -16.00 -2.12 4.01
C VAL A 419 -16.52 -3.11 5.06
N LYS A 420 -17.08 -2.57 6.15
CA LYS A 420 -17.51 -3.36 7.31
C LYS A 420 -19.01 -3.23 7.57
N ASN A 421 -19.58 -2.06 7.32
CA ASN A 421 -20.93 -1.70 7.76
C ASN A 421 -21.89 -1.50 6.57
N PRO A 422 -23.01 -2.25 6.50
CA PRO A 422 -23.97 -2.11 5.41
C PRO A 422 -24.94 -0.95 5.65
N SER A 423 -25.25 -0.19 4.59
CA SER A 423 -26.34 0.79 4.56
C SER A 423 -27.36 0.40 3.49
N LYS A 424 -28.66 0.46 3.84
CA LYS A 424 -29.74 0.14 2.92
C LYS A 424 -29.98 1.27 1.94
N VAL A 425 -29.99 0.95 0.67
CA VAL A 425 -30.35 1.91 -0.41
C VAL A 425 -31.39 1.28 -1.32
N ILE A 426 -32.40 2.06 -1.67
CA ILE A 426 -33.42 1.70 -2.66
C ILE A 426 -33.30 2.68 -3.83
N GLY A 427 -33.33 2.18 -5.03
CA GLY A 427 -33.32 2.95 -6.27
C GLY A 427 -34.12 2.26 -7.36
N ASP A 428 -34.26 2.90 -8.50
CA ASP A 428 -34.93 2.33 -9.67
C ASP A 428 -34.03 1.30 -10.41
N LYS A 429 -34.54 0.73 -11.49
CA LYS A 429 -33.83 -0.30 -12.29
C LYS A 429 -32.56 0.21 -12.95
N ASN A 430 -32.44 1.51 -13.14
CA ASN A 430 -31.29 2.17 -13.78
C ASN A 430 -30.26 2.69 -12.77
N THR A 431 -30.44 2.38 -11.48
CA THR A 431 -29.49 2.77 -10.44
C THR A 431 -28.18 1.99 -10.63
N SER A 432 -27.04 2.69 -10.55
CA SER A 432 -25.72 2.08 -10.69
C SER A 432 -25.48 0.93 -9.71
N SER A 433 -24.70 -0.06 -10.12
CA SER A 433 -24.43 -1.26 -9.30
C SER A 433 -23.33 -1.08 -8.25
N ASN A 434 -22.51 -0.04 -8.34
CA ASN A 434 -21.38 0.17 -7.43
C ASN A 434 -21.79 0.16 -5.94
N LEU A 435 -20.93 -0.31 -5.05
CA LEU A 435 -21.23 -0.49 -3.62
C LEU A 435 -20.93 0.76 -2.78
N ARG A 436 -20.16 1.69 -3.29
CA ARG A 436 -19.74 2.87 -2.56
C ARG A 436 -20.37 4.17 -3.07
N TYR A 437 -20.88 4.17 -4.29
CA TYR A 437 -21.72 5.27 -4.81
C TYR A 437 -22.94 4.72 -5.54
N LYS A 438 -23.96 5.53 -5.64
CA LYS A 438 -25.12 5.27 -6.49
C LYS A 438 -25.47 6.52 -7.27
N THR A 439 -25.79 6.34 -8.52
CA THR A 439 -26.49 7.35 -9.33
C THR A 439 -27.81 6.79 -9.81
N GLY A 440 -28.85 7.60 -9.78
CA GLY A 440 -30.19 7.15 -10.14
C GLY A 440 -31.26 8.20 -9.81
N LYS A 441 -32.51 7.81 -10.09
CA LYS A 441 -33.71 8.60 -9.72
C LYS A 441 -34.27 8.12 -8.40
N SER A 442 -34.83 9.04 -7.62
CA SER A 442 -35.61 8.69 -6.40
C SER A 442 -34.88 7.74 -5.43
N LEU A 443 -33.58 8.01 -5.21
CA LEU A 443 -32.79 7.22 -4.27
C LEU A 443 -33.31 7.41 -2.84
N THR A 444 -33.59 6.31 -2.14
CA THR A 444 -33.96 6.30 -0.71
C THR A 444 -32.82 5.73 0.11
N TYR A 445 -32.35 6.48 1.10
CA TYR A 445 -31.18 6.18 1.90
C TYR A 445 -31.27 6.83 3.29
N GLN A 446 -30.38 6.44 4.19
CA GLN A 446 -30.21 7.14 5.47
C GLN A 446 -29.24 8.31 5.27
N SER A 447 -29.69 9.54 5.51
CA SER A 447 -28.91 10.76 5.27
C SER A 447 -27.59 10.83 6.05
N LYS A 448 -27.51 10.21 7.23
CA LYS A 448 -26.28 10.15 8.02
C LYS A 448 -25.16 9.32 7.37
N ASP A 449 -25.55 8.32 6.55
CA ASP A 449 -24.66 7.32 5.98
C ASP A 449 -24.03 7.77 4.65
N VAL A 450 -24.56 8.87 4.08
CA VAL A 450 -24.16 9.31 2.73
C VAL A 450 -23.77 10.78 2.69
N LEU A 451 -22.89 11.12 1.74
CA LEU A 451 -22.80 12.43 1.13
C LEU A 451 -23.73 12.41 -0.10
N ALA A 452 -24.68 13.33 -0.15
CA ALA A 452 -25.69 13.36 -1.20
C ALA A 452 -25.53 14.60 -2.11
N ALA A 453 -25.37 14.36 -3.41
CA ALA A 453 -25.44 15.39 -4.45
C ALA A 453 -26.80 15.31 -5.14
N SER A 454 -27.81 15.94 -4.54
CA SER A 454 -29.16 16.03 -5.11
C SER A 454 -29.20 16.78 -6.44
N ASN A 455 -28.30 17.73 -6.63
CA ASN A 455 -28.01 18.35 -7.92
C ASN A 455 -26.54 18.05 -8.29
N PRO A 456 -26.27 17.05 -9.15
CA PRO A 456 -24.90 16.65 -9.50
C PRO A 456 -24.01 17.78 -10.05
N THR A 457 -24.63 18.78 -10.71
CA THR A 457 -23.87 19.89 -11.28
C THR A 457 -23.20 20.80 -10.26
N THR A 458 -23.61 20.75 -8.98
CA THR A 458 -22.95 21.50 -7.89
C THR A 458 -21.56 20.96 -7.53
N ILE A 459 -21.26 19.77 -7.96
CA ILE A 459 -19.95 19.12 -7.81
C ILE A 459 -19.40 18.64 -9.16
N GLU A 460 -19.81 19.32 -10.23
CA GLU A 460 -19.33 19.12 -11.60
C GLU A 460 -19.48 17.67 -12.11
N LEU A 461 -20.57 16.99 -11.71
CA LEU A 461 -20.95 15.68 -12.25
C LEU A 461 -22.05 15.80 -13.31
N PRO A 462 -22.08 14.88 -14.31
CA PRO A 462 -23.12 14.84 -15.32
C PRO A 462 -24.51 14.67 -14.70
N LYS A 463 -25.47 15.37 -15.28
CA LYS A 463 -26.89 15.26 -14.93
C LYS A 463 -27.62 14.53 -16.03
N ILE A 464 -27.66 13.20 -15.98
CA ILE A 464 -28.27 12.35 -17.01
C ILE A 464 -29.74 12.70 -17.29
N ASN A 465 -30.47 13.12 -16.26
CA ASN A 465 -31.84 13.61 -16.36
C ASN A 465 -32.19 14.56 -15.20
N MET A 466 -33.33 15.23 -15.27
CA MET A 466 -33.73 16.28 -14.31
C MET A 466 -33.80 15.81 -12.86
N SER A 467 -34.05 14.52 -12.62
CA SER A 467 -34.21 13.93 -11.28
C SER A 467 -33.03 13.05 -10.87
N SER A 468 -31.94 13.00 -11.64
CA SER A 468 -30.72 12.25 -11.27
C SER A 468 -30.03 12.88 -10.08
N SER A 469 -29.63 12.05 -9.14
CA SER A 469 -28.80 12.39 -7.98
C SER A 469 -27.67 11.39 -7.82
N PHE A 470 -26.63 11.79 -7.11
CA PHE A 470 -25.57 10.92 -6.66
C PHE A 470 -25.57 10.84 -5.14
N ILE A 471 -25.24 9.65 -4.63
CA ILE A 471 -24.95 9.44 -3.21
C ILE A 471 -23.65 8.67 -3.08
N PHE A 472 -22.84 9.03 -2.09
CA PHE A 472 -21.54 8.43 -1.78
C PHE A 472 -21.54 7.91 -0.37
N ALA A 473 -21.15 6.66 -0.18
CA ALA A 473 -21.05 6.04 1.14
C ALA A 473 -19.91 6.68 1.95
N LYS A 474 -20.15 6.97 3.20
CA LYS A 474 -19.18 7.55 4.13
C LYS A 474 -18.39 6.46 4.86
N SER A 475 -17.12 6.72 5.18
CA SER A 475 -16.26 5.84 5.97
C SER A 475 -16.26 4.40 5.41
N ASP A 476 -16.41 3.38 6.24
CA ASP A 476 -16.43 1.95 5.90
C ASP A 476 -17.81 1.39 5.52
N LEU A 477 -18.76 2.26 5.19
CA LEU A 477 -20.10 1.86 4.78
C LEU A 477 -20.11 1.30 3.35
N PHE A 478 -21.03 0.39 3.07
CA PHE A 478 -21.35 -0.06 1.71
C PHE A 478 -22.85 -0.19 1.48
N PHE A 479 -23.28 0.03 0.26
CA PHE A 479 -24.68 0.01 -0.10
C PHE A 479 -25.16 -1.41 -0.41
N ALA A 480 -26.27 -1.80 0.20
CA ALA A 480 -26.93 -3.06 -0.09
C ALA A 480 -28.44 -2.84 -0.31
N TYR A 481 -28.97 -3.54 -1.34
CA TYR A 481 -30.41 -3.52 -1.58
C TYR A 481 -31.17 -4.30 -0.53
N PRO A 482 -32.41 -3.90 -0.19
CA PRO A 482 -33.25 -4.61 0.80
C PRO A 482 -33.53 -6.07 0.43
N ASN A 483 -33.67 -6.37 -0.88
CA ASN A 483 -33.87 -7.72 -1.36
C ASN A 483 -32.61 -8.56 -1.16
N ASN A 484 -32.73 -9.71 -0.47
CA ASN A 484 -31.62 -10.57 -0.09
C ASN A 484 -30.51 -9.85 0.72
N PHE A 485 -30.88 -8.87 1.53
CA PHE A 485 -29.97 -8.00 2.27
C PHE A 485 -28.89 -8.79 3.02
N ASN A 486 -29.27 -9.77 3.81
CA ASN A 486 -28.34 -10.55 4.63
C ASN A 486 -27.32 -11.34 3.77
N HIS A 487 -27.74 -11.83 2.60
CA HIS A 487 -26.85 -12.50 1.66
C HIS A 487 -25.78 -11.53 1.14
N TYR A 488 -26.18 -10.36 0.65
CA TYR A 488 -25.24 -9.35 0.14
C TYR A 488 -24.33 -8.78 1.24
N VAL A 489 -24.87 -8.62 2.45
CA VAL A 489 -24.07 -8.20 3.61
C VAL A 489 -22.97 -9.22 3.91
N GLY A 490 -23.29 -10.52 3.93
CA GLY A 490 -22.28 -11.57 4.12
C GLY A 490 -21.26 -11.64 2.99
N TYR A 491 -21.69 -11.38 1.77
CA TYR A 491 -20.83 -11.46 0.57
C TYR A 491 -19.82 -10.29 0.48
N TYR A 492 -20.26 -9.05 0.76
CA TYR A 492 -19.44 -7.85 0.57
C TYR A 492 -18.70 -7.37 1.83
N ARG A 493 -19.13 -7.79 3.02
CA ARG A 493 -18.42 -7.41 4.25
C ARG A 493 -16.97 -7.88 4.23
N ASN A 494 -16.05 -7.02 4.70
CA ASN A 494 -14.61 -7.23 4.72
C ASN A 494 -13.99 -7.38 3.31
N THR A 495 -14.62 -6.80 2.29
CA THR A 495 -14.02 -6.64 0.95
C THR A 495 -13.50 -5.23 0.76
N TYR A 496 -12.59 -5.03 -0.19
CA TYR A 496 -12.07 -3.70 -0.56
C TYR A 496 -12.93 -3.11 -1.65
N GLN A 497 -13.47 -1.92 -1.37
CA GLN A 497 -14.39 -1.23 -2.27
C GLN A 497 -13.99 0.25 -2.41
N HIS A 498 -14.37 0.89 -3.50
CA HIS A 498 -14.07 2.27 -3.84
C HIS A 498 -15.27 2.96 -4.49
N GLY A 499 -15.26 4.29 -4.54
CA GLY A 499 -16.33 5.11 -5.10
C GLY A 499 -16.97 6.06 -4.10
N GLY A 500 -16.65 5.96 -2.81
CA GLY A 500 -17.23 6.74 -1.72
C GLY A 500 -16.28 7.79 -1.12
N VAL A 501 -16.53 8.11 0.14
CA VAL A 501 -15.79 9.11 0.91
C VAL A 501 -15.07 8.44 2.06
N SER A 502 -13.77 8.34 1.97
CA SER A 502 -12.86 7.95 3.05
C SER A 502 -11.47 8.54 2.81
N LEU A 503 -10.64 8.57 3.84
CA LEU A 503 -9.23 8.98 3.71
C LEU A 503 -8.49 8.10 2.71
N GLU A 504 -8.71 6.78 2.79
CA GLU A 504 -8.07 5.77 1.95
C GLU A 504 -8.45 5.90 0.46
N GLU A 505 -9.68 6.34 0.16
CA GLU A 505 -10.16 6.51 -1.22
C GLU A 505 -9.78 7.87 -1.82
N MET A 506 -9.77 8.95 -1.01
CA MET A 506 -9.66 10.32 -1.50
C MET A 506 -8.29 10.96 -1.34
N VAL A 507 -7.50 10.57 -0.32
CA VAL A 507 -6.19 11.19 -0.05
C VAL A 507 -5.11 10.35 -0.70
N ILE A 508 -4.59 10.83 -1.83
CA ILE A 508 -3.87 10.05 -2.83
C ILE A 508 -2.43 10.53 -2.94
N PRO A 509 -1.42 9.63 -2.95
CA PRO A 509 -0.02 10.00 -3.09
C PRO A 509 0.32 10.44 -4.52
N PHE A 510 1.17 11.46 -4.62
CA PHE A 510 1.91 11.82 -5.82
C PHE A 510 3.39 11.97 -5.47
N VAL A 511 4.22 11.11 -6.03
CA VAL A 511 5.64 11.00 -5.65
C VAL A 511 6.52 11.23 -6.86
N THR A 512 7.54 12.07 -6.70
CA THR A 512 8.55 12.29 -7.74
C THR A 512 9.92 11.82 -7.29
N LEU A 513 10.63 11.15 -8.21
CA LEU A 513 11.91 10.52 -7.92
C LEU A 513 12.89 10.75 -9.08
N SER A 514 14.15 11.00 -8.75
CA SER A 514 15.26 11.08 -9.71
C SER A 514 16.05 9.77 -9.71
N PRO A 515 16.58 9.33 -10.85
CA PRO A 515 17.45 8.17 -10.92
C PRO A 515 18.72 8.40 -10.06
N ARG A 516 19.26 7.32 -9.50
CA ARG A 516 20.50 7.34 -8.69
C ARG A 516 21.74 7.24 -9.55
#